data_35fa679c57af10e4de36be87ccf96c35
#
_entry.id   35fa679c57af10e4de36be87ccf96c35
#
_cell.length_a   1.000
_cell.length_b   1.000
_cell.length_c   1.000
_cell.angle_alpha   90.00
_cell.angle_beta   90.00
_cell.angle_gamma   90.00
#
_symmetry.space_group_name_H-M   'P 1'
#
loop_
_entity.id
_entity.type
_entity.pdbx_description
1 polymer ?
#
loop_
_entity_poly.entity_id
_entity_poly.type
_entity_poly.pdbx_seq_one_letter_code
_entity_poly.pdbx_strand_id
1 'polypeptide(L)'
;MIWRIIGVLVLAALIVAGYLWIKDWKEHRLQIEYRRYAGAITETSVAAELYRNKKDSFPVVRDSILRKYNVTAKEMLDFKERFKDDHEEWAVFWKYVTDMTDSSVKWWQEELKKKPAISADSIKAKVQSDSI
;
A
#
# COMPACT_ATOMS: atom_id res chain seq x y z
N MET A 1 -10.17 52.28 19.46
CA MET A 1 -11.10 51.17 19.19
C MET A 1 -10.67 50.30 18.01
N ILE A 2 -10.30 50.88 16.91
CA ILE A 2 -9.91 50.14 15.67
C ILE A 2 -8.75 49.16 15.91
N TRP A 3 -7.73 49.52 16.66
CA TRP A 3 -6.58 48.65 16.99
C TRP A 3 -6.97 47.37 17.76
N ARG A 4 -7.97 47.45 18.64
CA ARG A 4 -8.47 46.30 19.39
C ARG A 4 -9.22 45.32 18.47
N ILE A 5 -9.98 45.85 17.50
CA ILE A 5 -10.70 45.02 16.52
C ILE A 5 -9.70 44.30 15.59
N ILE A 6 -8.68 45.02 15.12
CA ILE A 6 -7.61 44.43 14.29
C ILE A 6 -6.87 43.31 15.07
N GLY A 7 -6.55 43.54 16.35
CA GLY A 7 -5.91 42.54 17.19
C GLY A 7 -6.75 41.25 17.32
N VAL A 8 -8.05 41.38 17.53
CA VAL A 8 -8.98 40.23 17.61
C VAL A 8 -9.07 39.47 16.28
N LEU A 9 -9.14 40.20 15.16
CA LEU A 9 -9.18 39.58 13.83
C LEU A 9 -7.90 38.83 13.50
N VAL A 10 -6.74 39.37 13.83
CA VAL A 10 -5.45 38.71 13.64
C VAL A 10 -5.35 37.45 14.50
N LEU A 11 -5.79 37.53 15.76
CA LEU A 11 -5.80 36.37 16.66
C LEU A 11 -6.74 35.25 16.14
N ALA A 12 -7.93 35.62 15.68
CA ALA A 12 -8.87 34.67 15.08
C ALA A 12 -8.30 33.99 13.83
N ALA A 13 -7.65 34.78 12.97
CA ALA A 13 -7.00 34.25 11.75
C ALA A 13 -5.86 33.26 12.09
N LEU A 14 -5.06 33.55 13.12
CA LEU A 14 -3.99 32.63 13.58
C LEU A 14 -4.55 31.33 14.16
N ILE A 15 -5.63 31.38 14.90
CA ILE A 15 -6.31 30.17 15.44
C ILE A 15 -6.84 29.31 14.29
N VAL A 16 -7.50 29.90 13.30
CA VAL A 16 -8.03 29.17 12.14
C VAL A 16 -6.90 28.57 11.30
N ALA A 17 -5.85 29.33 11.03
CA ALA A 17 -4.67 28.85 10.31
C ALA A 17 -3.98 27.70 11.04
N GLY A 18 -3.80 27.81 12.36
CA GLY A 18 -3.24 26.75 13.19
C GLY A 18 -4.11 25.48 13.18
N TYR A 19 -5.41 25.61 13.27
CA TYR A 19 -6.34 24.49 13.21
C TYR A 19 -6.29 23.76 11.86
N LEU A 20 -6.30 24.51 10.75
CA LEU A 20 -6.22 23.93 9.40
C LEU A 20 -4.88 23.22 9.20
N TRP A 21 -3.78 23.79 9.68
CA TRP A 21 -2.47 23.16 9.56
C TRP A 21 -2.36 21.86 10.34
N ILE A 22 -2.88 21.82 11.58
CA ILE A 22 -2.90 20.59 12.40
C ILE A 22 -3.78 19.51 11.74
N LYS A 23 -4.91 19.90 11.18
CA LYS A 23 -5.81 18.99 10.47
C LYS A 23 -5.12 18.38 9.25
N ASP A 24 -4.54 19.21 8.40
CA ASP A 24 -3.83 18.79 7.18
C ASP A 24 -2.64 17.87 7.51
N TRP A 25 -1.89 18.18 8.56
CA TRP A 25 -0.78 17.36 9.01
C TRP A 25 -1.22 15.98 9.52
N LYS A 26 -2.34 15.90 10.25
CA LYS A 26 -2.92 14.62 10.70
C LYS A 26 -3.39 13.77 9.53
N GLU A 27 -4.11 14.37 8.59
CA GLU A 27 -4.58 13.67 7.38
C GLU A 27 -3.40 13.12 6.57
N HIS A 28 -2.35 13.91 6.40
CA HIS A 28 -1.15 13.47 5.69
C HIS A 28 -0.44 12.29 6.37
N ARG A 29 -0.33 12.30 7.69
CA ARG A 29 0.22 11.18 8.46
C ARG A 29 -0.62 9.91 8.32
N LEU A 30 -1.94 10.01 8.40
CA LEU A 30 -2.86 8.89 8.20
C LEU A 30 -2.74 8.31 6.79
N GLN A 31 -2.63 9.15 5.77
CA GLN A 31 -2.43 8.68 4.40
C GLN A 31 -1.14 7.89 4.22
N ILE A 32 -0.03 8.34 4.82
CA ILE A 32 1.25 7.62 4.79
C ILE A 32 1.12 6.27 5.50
N GLU A 33 0.48 6.25 6.66
CA GLU A 33 0.24 5.04 7.43
C GLU A 33 -0.63 4.05 6.64
N TYR A 34 -1.73 4.51 6.07
CA TYR A 34 -2.62 3.66 5.28
C TYR A 34 -1.93 3.07 4.04
N ARG A 35 -1.14 3.85 3.33
CA ARG A 35 -0.35 3.35 2.19
C ARG A 35 0.64 2.28 2.62
N ARG A 36 1.29 2.44 3.75
CA ARG A 36 2.25 1.49 4.30
C ARG A 36 1.58 0.15 4.60
N TYR A 37 0.48 0.15 5.33
CA TYR A 37 -0.26 -1.08 5.65
C TYR A 37 -0.96 -1.67 4.42
N ALA A 38 -1.55 -0.86 3.56
CA ALA A 38 -2.16 -1.32 2.32
C ALA A 38 -1.16 -2.00 1.39
N GLY A 39 0.05 -1.43 1.25
CA GLY A 39 1.14 -2.03 0.48
C GLY A 39 1.58 -3.38 1.06
N ALA A 40 1.77 -3.45 2.38
CA ALA A 40 2.13 -4.70 3.06
C ALA A 40 1.06 -5.78 2.88
N ILE A 41 -0.22 -5.45 3.00
CA ILE A 41 -1.34 -6.38 2.80
C ILE A 41 -1.39 -6.86 1.36
N THR A 42 -1.33 -5.95 0.40
CA THR A 42 -1.42 -6.27 -1.03
C THR A 42 -0.29 -7.21 -1.46
N GLU A 43 0.96 -6.86 -1.17
CA GLU A 43 2.12 -7.69 -1.54
C GLU A 43 2.12 -9.03 -0.80
N THR A 44 1.73 -9.07 0.46
CA THR A 44 1.63 -10.32 1.22
C THR A 44 0.54 -11.23 0.66
N SER A 45 -0.59 -10.67 0.22
CA SER A 45 -1.68 -11.44 -0.39
C SER A 45 -1.26 -12.04 -1.73
N VAL A 46 -0.56 -11.25 -2.57
CA VAL A 46 0.01 -11.74 -3.83
C VAL A 46 1.06 -12.83 -3.57
N ALA A 47 1.94 -12.63 -2.60
CA ALA A 47 2.94 -13.62 -2.23
C ALA A 47 2.29 -14.91 -1.70
N ALA A 48 1.23 -14.82 -0.90
CA ALA A 48 0.50 -15.99 -0.40
C ALA A 48 -0.05 -16.85 -1.53
N GLU A 49 -0.55 -16.23 -2.61
CA GLU A 49 -1.04 -16.95 -3.77
C GLU A 49 0.10 -17.58 -4.59
N LEU A 50 1.17 -16.82 -4.84
CA LEU A 50 2.34 -17.29 -5.59
C LEU A 50 3.07 -18.45 -4.89
N TYR A 51 3.14 -18.42 -3.56
CA TYR A 51 3.81 -19.43 -2.74
C TYR A 51 2.86 -20.44 -2.10
N ARG A 52 1.62 -20.53 -2.60
CA ARG A 52 0.59 -21.46 -2.10
C ARG A 52 1.07 -22.91 -1.98
N ASN A 53 1.86 -23.36 -2.96
CA ASN A 53 2.42 -24.69 -3.01
C ASN A 53 3.80 -24.82 -2.34
N LYS A 54 4.37 -23.72 -1.83
CA LYS A 54 5.70 -23.67 -1.21
C LYS A 54 5.58 -23.09 0.20
N LYS A 55 4.93 -23.84 1.08
CA LYS A 55 4.60 -23.39 2.45
C LYS A 55 5.82 -22.97 3.28
N ASP A 56 6.99 -23.61 3.04
CA ASP A 56 8.22 -23.30 3.78
C ASP A 56 8.86 -21.97 3.35
N SER A 57 8.61 -21.55 2.11
CA SER A 57 9.18 -20.30 1.56
C SER A 57 8.33 -19.08 1.88
N PHE A 58 7.03 -19.25 2.07
CA PHE A 58 6.12 -18.12 2.32
C PHE A 58 6.45 -17.29 3.55
N PRO A 59 6.78 -17.86 4.73
CA PRO A 59 7.14 -17.08 5.91
C PRO A 59 8.33 -16.15 5.67
N VAL A 60 9.35 -16.60 4.96
CA VAL A 60 10.55 -15.81 4.63
C VAL A 60 10.19 -14.64 3.72
N VAL A 61 9.38 -14.89 2.69
CA VAL A 61 8.92 -13.87 1.75
C VAL A 61 8.03 -12.85 2.46
N ARG A 62 7.09 -13.31 3.28
CA ARG A 62 6.22 -12.45 4.10
C ARG A 62 7.05 -11.52 4.99
N ASP A 63 8.03 -12.05 5.71
CA ASP A 63 8.86 -11.27 6.62
C ASP A 63 9.73 -10.25 5.86
N SER A 64 10.16 -10.58 4.64
CA SER A 64 10.85 -9.64 3.75
C SER A 64 9.93 -8.48 3.31
N ILE A 65 8.68 -8.80 2.94
CA ILE A 65 7.68 -7.78 2.57
C ILE A 65 7.37 -6.87 3.76
N LEU A 66 7.13 -7.44 4.94
CA LEU A 66 6.85 -6.65 6.14
C LEU A 66 8.01 -5.69 6.47
N ARG A 67 9.26 -6.14 6.34
CA ARG A 67 10.44 -5.27 6.52
C ARG A 67 10.50 -4.16 5.49
N LYS A 68 10.19 -4.44 4.22
CA LYS A 68 10.14 -3.42 3.14
C LYS A 68 9.21 -2.27 3.49
N TYR A 69 8.08 -2.56 4.10
CA TYR A 69 7.11 -1.56 4.54
C TYR A 69 7.33 -1.05 5.96
N ASN A 70 8.39 -1.53 6.63
CA ASN A 70 8.69 -1.22 8.03
C ASN A 70 7.48 -1.47 8.95
N VAL A 71 6.88 -2.63 8.81
CA VAL A 71 5.70 -3.09 9.56
C VAL A 71 6.00 -4.46 10.17
N THR A 72 5.58 -4.67 11.40
CA THR A 72 5.64 -5.98 12.06
C THR A 72 4.29 -6.70 11.97
N ALA A 73 4.30 -8.02 12.12
CA ALA A 73 3.07 -8.81 12.16
C ALA A 73 2.14 -8.38 13.30
N LYS A 74 2.71 -7.97 14.44
CA LYS A 74 1.95 -7.44 15.57
C LYS A 74 1.28 -6.12 15.24
N GLU A 75 2.02 -5.18 14.62
CA GLU A 75 1.45 -3.90 14.20
C GLU A 75 0.30 -4.08 13.18
N MET A 76 0.40 -5.07 12.30
CA MET A 76 -0.69 -5.42 11.38
C MET A 76 -1.96 -5.85 12.12
N LEU A 77 -1.82 -6.67 13.16
CA LEU A 77 -2.95 -7.10 14.00
C LEU A 77 -3.52 -5.93 14.78
N ASP A 78 -2.68 -5.13 15.42
CA ASP A 78 -3.09 -3.95 16.19
C ASP A 78 -3.79 -2.91 15.29
N PHE A 79 -3.32 -2.74 14.05
CA PHE A 79 -3.96 -1.90 13.05
C PHE A 79 -5.37 -2.37 12.71
N LYS A 80 -5.55 -3.67 12.49
CA LYS A 80 -6.86 -4.27 12.23
C LYS A 80 -7.82 -4.09 13.41
N GLU A 81 -7.36 -4.32 14.63
CA GLU A 81 -8.18 -4.17 15.84
C GLU A 81 -8.61 -2.72 16.09
N ARG A 82 -7.77 -1.74 15.74
CA ARG A 82 -8.07 -0.30 15.86
C ARG A 82 -9.30 0.12 15.06
N PHE A 83 -9.56 -0.50 13.91
CA PHE A 83 -10.68 -0.18 13.02
C PHE A 83 -11.85 -1.14 13.11
N LYS A 84 -11.86 -2.04 14.10
CA LYS A 84 -12.88 -3.08 14.24
C LYS A 84 -14.28 -2.51 14.36
N ASP A 85 -14.43 -1.39 15.06
CA ASP A 85 -15.71 -0.73 15.34
C ASP A 85 -15.94 0.52 14.46
N ASP A 86 -14.97 0.90 13.63
CA ASP A 86 -15.06 2.06 12.74
C ASP A 86 -15.14 1.63 11.27
N HIS A 87 -16.38 1.41 10.82
CA HIS A 87 -16.66 0.97 9.46
C HIS A 87 -16.33 2.02 8.39
N GLU A 88 -16.41 3.31 8.72
CA GLU A 88 -16.12 4.39 7.78
C GLU A 88 -14.61 4.47 7.50
N GLU A 89 -13.79 4.48 8.55
CA GLU A 89 -12.33 4.44 8.45
C GLU A 89 -11.85 3.16 7.76
N TRP A 90 -12.49 2.02 8.06
CA TRP A 90 -12.20 0.76 7.41
C TRP A 90 -12.48 0.79 5.91
N ALA A 91 -13.57 1.42 5.48
CA ALA A 91 -13.90 1.61 4.07
C ALA A 91 -12.87 2.50 3.35
N VAL A 92 -12.42 3.57 4.00
CA VAL A 92 -11.36 4.44 3.48
C VAL A 92 -10.06 3.66 3.30
N PHE A 93 -9.66 2.86 4.29
CA PHE A 93 -8.47 2.01 4.20
C PHE A 93 -8.55 1.01 3.05
N TRP A 94 -9.69 0.31 2.89
CA TRP A 94 -9.87 -0.63 1.79
C TRP A 94 -9.82 0.01 0.41
N LYS A 95 -10.19 1.27 0.30
CA LYS A 95 -9.98 2.02 -0.95
C LYS A 95 -8.50 2.11 -1.30
N TYR A 96 -7.62 2.39 -0.33
CA TYR A 96 -6.17 2.37 -0.56
C TYR A 96 -5.67 1.00 -1.00
N VAL A 97 -6.15 -0.07 -0.37
CA VAL A 97 -5.80 -1.45 -0.76
C VAL A 97 -6.22 -1.73 -2.21
N THR A 98 -7.43 -1.36 -2.59
CA THR A 98 -7.95 -1.53 -3.95
C THR A 98 -7.13 -0.75 -4.96
N ASP A 99 -6.87 0.54 -4.71
CA ASP A 99 -6.09 1.40 -5.59
C ASP A 99 -4.66 0.87 -5.80
N MET A 100 -4.03 0.34 -4.75
CA MET A 100 -2.70 -0.27 -4.83
C MET A 100 -2.72 -1.60 -5.59
N THR A 101 -3.76 -2.41 -5.38
CA THR A 101 -3.94 -3.68 -6.09
C THR A 101 -4.13 -3.43 -7.58
N ASP A 102 -4.98 -2.49 -7.96
CA ASP A 102 -5.22 -2.11 -9.36
C ASP A 102 -3.96 -1.58 -10.03
N SER A 103 -3.18 -0.77 -9.33
CA SER A 103 -1.89 -0.26 -9.80
C SER A 103 -0.89 -1.39 -10.03
N SER A 104 -0.84 -2.36 -9.12
CA SER A 104 0.04 -3.53 -9.24
C SER A 104 -0.38 -4.41 -10.42
N VAL A 105 -1.66 -4.65 -10.60
CA VAL A 105 -2.18 -5.43 -11.74
C VAL A 105 -1.86 -4.76 -13.07
N LYS A 106 -2.04 -3.45 -13.18
CA LYS A 106 -1.70 -2.68 -14.39
C LYS A 106 -0.20 -2.77 -14.69
N TRP A 107 0.65 -2.59 -13.69
CA TRP A 107 2.09 -2.73 -13.84
C TRP A 107 2.50 -4.11 -14.36
N TRP A 108 1.94 -5.18 -13.79
CA TRP A 108 2.20 -6.55 -14.23
C TRP A 108 1.72 -6.79 -15.67
N GLN A 109 0.55 -6.27 -16.04
CA GLN A 109 0.04 -6.38 -17.41
C GLN A 109 0.95 -5.67 -18.41
N GLU A 110 1.49 -4.50 -18.05
CA GLU A 110 2.43 -3.76 -18.90
C GLU A 110 3.77 -4.50 -19.03
N GLU A 111 4.30 -5.06 -17.94
CA GLU A 111 5.53 -5.84 -17.95
C GLU A 111 5.40 -7.13 -18.80
N LEU A 112 4.26 -7.80 -18.70
CA LEU A 112 3.97 -8.97 -19.53
C LEU A 112 3.88 -8.61 -21.02
N LYS A 113 3.38 -7.44 -21.37
CA LYS A 113 3.35 -6.95 -22.75
C LYS A 113 4.74 -6.61 -23.27
N LYS A 114 5.64 -6.13 -22.41
CA LYS A 114 7.04 -5.81 -22.78
C LYS A 114 7.93 -7.03 -22.96
N LYS A 115 7.65 -8.13 -22.23
CA LYS A 115 8.35 -9.38 -22.45
C LYS A 115 7.83 -9.99 -23.75
N PRO A 116 8.67 -10.12 -24.80
CA PRO A 116 8.24 -10.82 -26.00
C PRO A 116 7.77 -12.21 -25.57
N ALA A 117 6.60 -12.61 -26.03
CA ALA A 117 6.11 -13.96 -25.83
C ALA A 117 7.26 -14.89 -26.25
N ILE A 118 7.73 -15.72 -25.31
CA ILE A 118 8.66 -16.80 -25.65
C ILE A 118 7.82 -17.63 -26.64
N SER A 119 8.12 -17.45 -27.93
CA SER A 119 7.33 -18.10 -28.96
C SER A 119 7.46 -19.60 -28.74
N ALA A 120 6.35 -20.32 -28.89
CA ALA A 120 6.34 -21.77 -28.76
C ALA A 120 7.39 -22.44 -29.68
N ASP A 121 7.83 -21.74 -30.73
CA ASP A 121 8.91 -22.12 -31.62
C ASP A 121 10.28 -22.11 -30.97
N SER A 122 10.55 -21.22 -30.01
CA SER A 122 11.82 -21.19 -29.25
C SER A 122 11.95 -22.39 -28.29
N ILE A 123 10.82 -22.87 -27.77
CA ILE A 123 10.79 -24.06 -26.91
C ILE A 123 10.96 -25.33 -27.74
N LYS A 124 10.35 -25.42 -28.92
CA LYS A 124 10.51 -26.55 -29.84
C LYS A 124 11.94 -26.65 -30.36
N ALA A 125 12.59 -25.55 -30.70
CA ALA A 125 13.99 -25.54 -31.15
C ALA A 125 14.95 -26.02 -30.05
N LYS A 126 14.68 -25.70 -28.78
CA LYS A 126 15.54 -26.10 -27.66
C LYS A 126 15.36 -27.59 -27.30
N VAL A 127 14.15 -28.12 -27.38
CA VAL A 127 13.87 -29.55 -27.14
C VAL A 127 14.47 -30.44 -28.26
N GLN A 128 14.57 -29.92 -29.47
CA GLN A 128 15.10 -30.68 -30.61
C GLN A 128 16.65 -30.70 -30.66
N SER A 129 17.32 -29.73 -30.01
CA SER A 129 18.78 -29.73 -29.90
C SER A 129 19.34 -30.60 -28.80
N ASP A 130 18.55 -30.96 -27.80
CA ASP A 130 18.95 -31.83 -26.68
C ASP A 130 18.65 -33.32 -26.92
N SER A 131 18.23 -33.69 -28.16
CA SER A 131 17.84 -35.07 -28.53
C SER A 131 18.80 -35.72 -29.56
N ILE A 132 20.06 -35.19 -29.67
CA ILE A 132 21.11 -35.81 -30.52
C ILE A 132 22.26 -36.30 -29.67
#